data_8b45b2f002ebedea2c1bd927185e8fbf
#
_entry.id   8b45b2f002ebedea2c1bd927185e8fbf
#
_cell.length_a   1.000
_cell.length_b   1.000
_cell.length_c   1.000
_cell.angle_alpha   90.00
_cell.angle_beta   90.00
_cell.angle_gamma   90.00
#
_symmetry.space_group_name_H-M   'P 1'
#
loop_
_entity.id
_entity.type
_entity.pdbx_description
1 polymer ?
#
loop_
_entity_poly.entity_id
_entity_poly.type
_entity_poly.pdbx_seq_one_letter_code
_entity_poly.pdbx_strand_id
1 'polypeptide(L)'
;MLESMIRSRTNLKTIAKALGLSVTTVSRALKDGPEVRPETIQRVKSAAEKLGYVPNQGGLILRTGRSYTIALILSPEPQSAFPAMGFMFYCQGILRSLQDSPYTLTIQPRLEEEDLLKPIKRIVEGQLADGVIIGQTRNDDSRVRYLQQQQFPFVTFGRTKLPEPHAFYDVRHEWITENSVHRLSKLGHQRIGLINPPEELNYSGHRLDGFIRGLESCGLCFQAELQVSTALSFEAGRKVLQQFIELPNPPTAIVSPGVSTTLGILTEMNSANLILGKDLDLIAFEGTNYLEFNTPRINAYHSSLEAAGQQLCKLLLRRIEGESAEKLQILQEPEFLNRQGN
;
A
#
# COMPACT_ATOMS: atom_id res chain seq x y z
N MET A 1 1.26 45.63 19.93
CA MET A 1 1.11 45.72 18.47
C MET A 1 1.47 44.42 17.74
N LEU A 2 1.46 43.27 18.43
CA LEU A 2 1.73 41.91 17.86
C LEU A 2 0.49 41.00 17.85
N GLU A 3 -0.65 41.46 18.40
CA GLU A 3 -1.89 40.63 18.44
C GLU A 3 -2.87 40.82 17.29
N SER A 4 -2.58 41.71 16.32
CA SER A 4 -3.53 42.00 15.20
C SER A 4 -3.22 41.28 13.89
N MET A 5 -2.32 40.32 13.83
CA MET A 5 -1.96 39.56 12.62
C MET A 5 -2.42 38.09 12.62
N ILE A 6 -3.41 37.71 13.41
CA ILE A 6 -4.15 36.51 13.10
C ILE A 6 -5.03 36.89 11.92
N ARG A 7 -4.60 36.54 10.68
CA ARG A 7 -5.43 36.63 9.47
C ARG A 7 -6.71 35.84 9.75
N SER A 8 -7.79 36.56 10.02
CA SER A 8 -9.11 35.95 10.18
C SER A 8 -9.41 35.22 8.87
N ARG A 9 -9.44 33.89 8.91
CA ARG A 9 -9.81 33.06 7.75
C ARG A 9 -11.10 33.62 7.18
N THR A 10 -11.11 33.96 5.89
CA THR A 10 -12.31 34.39 5.18
C THR A 10 -13.42 33.36 5.41
N ASN A 11 -14.57 33.80 5.83
CA ASN A 11 -15.73 32.95 6.12
C ASN A 11 -16.96 33.41 5.35
N LEU A 12 -18.04 32.62 5.39
CA LEU A 12 -19.28 32.94 4.70
C LEU A 12 -19.85 34.32 5.07
N LYS A 13 -19.66 34.77 6.33
CA LYS A 13 -20.11 36.11 6.77
C LYS A 13 -19.32 37.22 6.07
N THR A 14 -18.03 37.02 5.83
CA THR A 14 -17.18 37.97 5.10
C THR A 14 -17.65 38.17 3.67
N ILE A 15 -17.94 37.06 2.96
CA ILE A 15 -18.49 37.13 1.58
C ILE A 15 -19.86 37.75 1.56
N ALA A 16 -20.74 37.39 2.49
CA ALA A 16 -22.09 37.94 2.61
C ALA A 16 -22.05 39.44 2.80
N LYS A 17 -21.20 39.95 3.67
CA LYS A 17 -20.98 41.38 3.93
C LYS A 17 -20.43 42.07 2.68
N ALA A 18 -19.46 41.51 1.98
CA ALA A 18 -18.86 42.10 0.79
C ALA A 18 -19.85 42.23 -0.39
N LEU A 19 -20.85 41.33 -0.50
CA LEU A 19 -21.81 41.31 -1.59
C LEU A 19 -23.20 41.86 -1.22
N GLY A 20 -23.44 42.25 0.04
CA GLY A 20 -24.76 42.68 0.53
C GLY A 20 -25.82 41.56 0.52
N LEU A 21 -25.39 40.29 0.72
CA LEU A 21 -26.25 39.12 0.69
C LEU A 21 -26.38 38.48 2.07
N SER A 22 -27.43 37.65 2.25
CA SER A 22 -27.53 36.80 3.45
C SER A 22 -26.47 35.68 3.43
N VAL A 23 -26.02 35.22 4.61
CA VAL A 23 -25.10 34.06 4.73
C VAL A 23 -25.73 32.83 4.10
N THR A 24 -27.04 32.67 4.22
CA THR A 24 -27.78 31.55 3.61
C THR A 24 -27.75 31.62 2.08
N THR A 25 -27.92 32.80 1.48
CA THR A 25 -27.83 33.02 0.03
C THR A 25 -26.42 32.69 -0.46
N VAL A 26 -25.39 33.18 0.21
CA VAL A 26 -23.97 32.86 -0.13
C VAL A 26 -23.71 31.36 -0.04
N SER A 27 -24.17 30.70 1.03
CA SER A 27 -23.98 29.24 1.19
C SER A 27 -24.67 28.43 0.09
N ARG A 28 -25.87 28.86 -0.37
CA ARG A 28 -26.61 28.22 -1.46
C ARG A 28 -25.97 28.49 -2.81
N ALA A 29 -25.52 29.72 -3.07
CA ALA A 29 -24.84 30.10 -4.30
C ALA A 29 -23.52 29.35 -4.51
N LEU A 30 -22.73 29.12 -3.46
CA LEU A 30 -21.51 28.33 -3.53
C LEU A 30 -21.74 26.84 -3.87
N LYS A 31 -22.99 26.38 -3.82
CA LYS A 31 -23.42 25.00 -4.11
C LYS A 31 -24.23 24.86 -5.38
N ASP A 32 -24.29 25.90 -6.18
CA ASP A 32 -25.14 25.95 -7.38
C ASP A 32 -26.64 25.66 -7.07
N GLY A 33 -27.12 26.12 -5.87
CA GLY A 33 -28.48 25.88 -5.44
C GLY A 33 -29.50 26.42 -6.46
N PRO A 34 -30.48 25.60 -6.90
CA PRO A 34 -31.41 25.96 -7.97
C PRO A 34 -32.31 27.14 -7.58
N GLU A 35 -32.40 27.46 -6.32
CA GLU A 35 -33.15 28.61 -5.78
C GLU A 35 -32.40 29.95 -5.89
N VAL A 36 -31.13 29.94 -6.34
CA VAL A 36 -30.30 31.15 -6.49
C VAL A 36 -30.10 31.45 -7.98
N ARG A 37 -30.29 32.68 -8.36
CA ARG A 37 -30.13 33.12 -9.76
C ARG A 37 -28.71 32.89 -10.24
N PRO A 38 -28.48 32.41 -11.50
CA PRO A 38 -27.15 32.12 -12.05
C PRO A 38 -26.16 33.27 -11.92
N GLU A 39 -26.61 34.50 -12.13
CA GLU A 39 -25.76 35.70 -11.97
C GLU A 39 -25.29 35.91 -10.54
N THR A 40 -26.12 35.58 -9.54
CA THR A 40 -25.74 35.66 -8.13
C THR A 40 -24.76 34.57 -7.79
N ILE A 41 -24.91 33.36 -8.32
CA ILE A 41 -23.99 32.26 -8.17
C ILE A 41 -22.59 32.68 -8.67
N GLN A 42 -22.51 33.22 -9.89
CA GLN A 42 -21.26 33.68 -10.49
C GLN A 42 -20.59 34.77 -9.63
N ARG A 43 -21.35 35.75 -9.17
CA ARG A 43 -20.86 36.84 -8.30
C ARG A 43 -20.28 36.30 -7.00
N VAL A 44 -20.98 35.36 -6.37
CA VAL A 44 -20.55 34.76 -5.10
C VAL A 44 -19.29 33.91 -5.30
N LYS A 45 -19.21 33.08 -6.35
CA LYS A 45 -18.02 32.28 -6.67
C LYS A 45 -16.79 33.16 -6.94
N SER A 46 -16.92 34.20 -7.77
CA SER A 46 -15.84 35.16 -8.02
C SER A 46 -15.38 35.90 -6.76
N ALA A 47 -16.32 36.28 -5.87
CA ALA A 47 -15.95 36.93 -4.62
C ALA A 47 -15.27 35.95 -3.65
N ALA A 48 -15.70 34.71 -3.59
CA ALA A 48 -15.07 33.65 -2.78
C ALA A 48 -13.62 33.42 -3.21
N GLU A 49 -13.38 33.30 -4.52
CA GLU A 49 -12.05 33.15 -5.10
C GLU A 49 -11.15 34.34 -4.80
N LYS A 50 -11.61 35.57 -5.06
CA LYS A 50 -10.86 36.82 -4.78
C LYS A 50 -10.52 36.99 -3.31
N LEU A 51 -11.39 36.56 -2.41
CA LEU A 51 -11.19 36.65 -0.97
C LEU A 51 -10.44 35.45 -0.38
N GLY A 52 -10.02 34.49 -1.21
CA GLY A 52 -9.34 33.28 -0.75
C GLY A 52 -10.19 32.43 0.20
N TYR A 53 -11.51 32.37 -0.03
CA TYR A 53 -12.40 31.58 0.81
C TYR A 53 -12.20 30.08 0.55
N VAL A 54 -11.89 29.36 1.62
CA VAL A 54 -11.84 27.90 1.63
C VAL A 54 -12.97 27.40 2.53
N PRO A 55 -13.86 26.51 2.04
CA PRO A 55 -14.92 25.94 2.86
C PRO A 55 -14.39 25.38 4.18
N ASN A 56 -15.11 25.64 5.27
CA ASN A 56 -14.77 25.06 6.56
C ASN A 56 -15.18 23.58 6.58
N GLN A 57 -14.19 22.67 6.60
CA GLN A 57 -14.40 21.23 6.64
C GLN A 57 -15.28 20.81 7.83
N GLY A 58 -15.06 21.38 9.03
CA GLY A 58 -15.93 21.10 10.20
C GLY A 58 -17.40 21.43 9.96
N GLY A 59 -17.70 22.53 9.27
CA GLY A 59 -19.08 22.88 8.88
C GLY A 59 -19.63 21.97 7.78
N LEU A 60 -18.76 21.41 6.94
CA LEU A 60 -19.14 20.43 5.92
C LEU A 60 -19.50 19.09 6.57
N ILE A 61 -18.67 18.60 7.48
CA ILE A 61 -18.89 17.36 8.25
C ILE A 61 -20.22 17.43 9.00
N LEU A 62 -20.46 18.49 9.77
CA LEU A 62 -21.72 18.68 10.53
C LEU A 62 -22.98 18.63 9.64
N ARG A 63 -22.85 19.00 8.39
CA ARG A 63 -23.98 19.07 7.45
C ARG A 63 -24.17 17.81 6.63
N THR A 64 -23.08 17.19 6.18
CA THR A 64 -23.10 16.05 5.26
C THR A 64 -22.90 14.71 5.96
N GLY A 65 -22.39 14.72 7.19
CA GLY A 65 -21.90 13.54 7.88
C GLY A 65 -20.62 12.97 7.28
N ARG A 66 -19.99 13.67 6.30
CA ARG A 66 -18.78 13.21 5.60
C ARG A 66 -17.61 14.14 5.82
N SER A 67 -16.43 13.56 6.10
CA SER A 67 -15.18 14.30 6.27
C SER A 67 -14.50 14.62 4.92
N TYR A 68 -14.85 13.91 3.88
CA TYR A 68 -14.14 13.89 2.58
C TYR A 68 -12.65 13.62 2.76
N THR A 69 -12.33 12.76 3.69
CA THR A 69 -10.98 12.32 3.98
C THR A 69 -10.92 10.79 3.89
N ILE A 70 -9.90 10.27 3.24
CA ILE A 70 -9.52 8.87 3.37
C ILE A 70 -8.22 8.78 4.16
N ALA A 71 -8.11 7.78 5.02
CA ALA A 71 -6.93 7.58 5.84
C ALA A 71 -6.13 6.37 5.35
N LEU A 72 -4.82 6.54 5.19
CA LEU A 72 -3.87 5.47 4.94
C LEU A 72 -3.12 5.18 6.23
N ILE A 73 -3.25 3.96 6.74
CA ILE A 73 -2.50 3.51 7.90
C ILE A 73 -1.12 3.05 7.46
N LEU A 74 -0.11 3.76 7.95
CA LEU A 74 1.29 3.40 7.71
C LEU A 74 1.75 2.46 8.84
N SER A 75 2.04 1.21 8.47
CA SER A 75 2.69 0.27 9.39
C SER A 75 4.17 0.62 9.54
N PRO A 76 4.75 0.48 10.73
CA PRO A 76 6.19 0.65 10.88
C PRO A 76 6.90 -0.41 10.04
N GLU A 77 7.92 0.02 9.36
CA GLU A 77 8.86 -0.86 8.68
C GLU A 77 10.19 -0.84 9.44
N PRO A 78 10.91 -1.98 9.49
CA PRO A 78 12.24 -2.00 10.05
C PRO A 78 13.11 -0.91 9.41
N GLN A 79 14.02 -0.34 10.18
CA GLN A 79 14.89 0.82 9.85
C GLN A 79 15.65 0.67 8.53
N SER A 80 14.98 0.79 7.40
CA SER A 80 15.56 0.73 6.06
C SER A 80 15.04 1.91 5.24
N ALA A 81 15.93 2.63 4.56
CA ALA A 81 15.58 3.78 3.73
C ALA A 81 14.77 3.40 2.46
N PHE A 82 14.88 2.16 1.99
CA PHE A 82 14.26 1.70 0.74
C PHE A 82 12.72 1.57 0.78
N PRO A 83 12.09 1.13 1.87
CA PRO A 83 10.63 1.08 1.97
C PRO A 83 9.96 2.43 1.75
N ALA A 84 10.58 3.51 2.22
CA ALA A 84 10.03 4.86 2.07
C ALA A 84 9.82 5.27 0.59
N MET A 85 10.68 4.83 -0.31
CA MET A 85 10.53 5.15 -1.73
C MET A 85 9.37 4.40 -2.39
N GLY A 86 9.17 3.11 -2.06
CA GLY A 86 8.02 2.34 -2.51
C GLY A 86 6.70 2.95 -2.03
N PHE A 87 6.68 3.42 -0.78
CA PHE A 87 5.53 4.11 -0.20
C PHE A 87 5.15 5.39 -0.96
N MET A 88 6.13 6.15 -1.47
CA MET A 88 5.85 7.35 -2.27
C MET A 88 5.12 7.02 -3.58
N PHE A 89 5.50 5.96 -4.30
CA PHE A 89 4.77 5.52 -5.49
C PHE A 89 3.33 5.09 -5.16
N TYR A 90 3.17 4.39 -4.05
CA TYR A 90 1.85 4.00 -3.56
C TYR A 90 0.96 5.21 -3.27
N CYS A 91 1.47 6.21 -2.54
CA CYS A 91 0.78 7.48 -2.29
C CYS A 91 0.48 8.23 -3.59
N GLN A 92 1.41 8.27 -4.55
CA GLN A 92 1.21 8.91 -5.85
C GLN A 92 0.02 8.28 -6.60
N GLY A 93 -0.09 6.96 -6.58
CA GLY A 93 -1.24 6.26 -7.16
C GLY A 93 -2.56 6.67 -6.53
N ILE A 94 -2.63 6.74 -5.19
CA ILE A 94 -3.81 7.22 -4.46
C ILE A 94 -4.14 8.66 -4.87
N LEU A 95 -3.16 9.56 -4.83
CA LEU A 95 -3.35 10.99 -5.14
C LEU A 95 -3.84 11.20 -6.58
N ARG A 96 -3.33 10.45 -7.56
CA ARG A 96 -3.83 10.51 -8.95
C ARG A 96 -5.30 10.13 -9.05
N SER A 97 -5.76 9.15 -8.25
CA SER A 97 -7.18 8.76 -8.22
C SER A 97 -8.08 9.77 -7.52
N LEU A 98 -7.51 10.66 -6.71
CA LEU A 98 -8.25 11.71 -6.00
C LEU A 98 -8.27 13.06 -6.74
N GLN A 99 -7.59 13.19 -7.89
CA GLN A 99 -7.38 14.48 -8.57
C GLN A 99 -8.70 15.22 -8.87
N ASP A 100 -9.73 14.49 -9.30
CA ASP A 100 -11.06 15.04 -9.60
C ASP A 100 -12.10 14.71 -8.53
N SER A 101 -11.64 14.33 -7.33
CA SER A 101 -12.47 13.93 -6.20
C SER A 101 -12.46 15.01 -5.11
N PRO A 102 -13.55 15.20 -4.35
CA PRO A 102 -13.53 16.06 -3.17
C PRO A 102 -12.70 15.49 -2.01
N TYR A 103 -12.24 14.24 -2.11
CA TYR A 103 -11.51 13.56 -1.05
C TYR A 103 -10.06 13.99 -0.97
N THR A 104 -9.55 14.02 0.26
CA THR A 104 -8.14 14.22 0.59
C THR A 104 -7.55 12.98 1.23
N LEU A 105 -6.25 12.78 1.06
CA LEU A 105 -5.51 11.69 1.71
C LEU A 105 -4.88 12.20 3.01
N THR A 106 -5.11 11.47 4.10
CA THR A 106 -4.34 11.63 5.35
C THR A 106 -3.55 10.37 5.64
N ILE A 107 -2.32 10.52 6.12
CA ILE A 107 -1.45 9.40 6.49
C ILE A 107 -1.41 9.33 8.01
N GLN A 108 -1.73 8.17 8.57
CA GLN A 108 -1.70 7.90 9.99
C GLN A 108 -0.55 6.94 10.31
N PRO A 109 0.60 7.44 10.76
CA PRO A 109 1.69 6.58 11.19
C PRO A 109 1.32 5.84 12.46
N ARG A 110 1.83 4.63 12.60
CA ARG A 110 1.80 3.83 13.82
C ARG A 110 3.22 3.56 14.29
N LEU A 111 3.47 3.65 15.57
CA LEU A 111 4.73 3.21 16.17
C LEU A 111 4.74 1.68 16.31
N GLU A 112 5.92 1.07 16.33
CA GLU A 112 6.07 -0.39 16.39
C GLU A 112 5.44 -0.98 17.65
N GLU A 113 5.62 -0.32 18.78
CA GLU A 113 5.11 -0.73 20.09
C GLU A 113 3.60 -0.42 20.27
N GLU A 114 3.01 0.31 19.34
CA GLU A 114 1.62 0.75 19.45
C GLU A 114 0.65 -0.36 19.01
N ASP A 115 -0.45 -0.52 19.76
CA ASP A 115 -1.53 -1.43 19.36
C ASP A 115 -2.01 -1.16 17.94
N LEU A 116 -2.16 -2.23 17.14
CA LEU A 116 -2.63 -2.18 15.77
C LEU A 116 -3.97 -1.45 15.60
N LEU A 117 -4.84 -1.53 16.60
CA LEU A 117 -6.18 -0.93 16.57
C LEU A 117 -6.19 0.56 16.95
N LYS A 118 -5.19 1.05 17.68
CA LYS A 118 -5.23 2.41 18.22
C LYS A 118 -5.42 3.49 17.16
N PRO A 119 -4.64 3.55 16.04
CA PRO A 119 -4.87 4.56 15.02
C PRO A 119 -6.24 4.39 14.33
N ILE A 120 -6.72 3.17 14.15
CA ILE A 120 -8.01 2.88 13.51
C ILE A 120 -9.16 3.32 14.40
N LYS A 121 -9.15 2.96 15.69
CA LYS A 121 -10.15 3.43 16.66
C LYS A 121 -10.22 4.95 16.69
N ARG A 122 -9.06 5.62 16.74
CA ARG A 122 -9.01 7.09 16.71
C ARG A 122 -9.70 7.67 15.46
N ILE A 123 -9.51 7.04 14.30
CA ILE A 123 -10.15 7.50 13.05
C ILE A 123 -11.66 7.27 13.09
N VAL A 124 -12.10 6.07 13.46
CA VAL A 124 -13.51 5.68 13.46
C VAL A 124 -14.30 6.45 14.52
N GLU A 125 -13.85 6.44 15.77
CA GLU A 125 -14.51 7.09 16.90
C GLU A 125 -14.46 8.62 16.79
N GLY A 126 -13.37 9.16 16.25
CA GLY A 126 -13.21 10.60 16.00
C GLY A 126 -13.82 11.11 14.70
N GLN A 127 -14.40 10.22 13.87
CA GLN A 127 -14.94 10.57 12.54
C GLN A 127 -13.94 11.36 11.68
N LEU A 128 -12.66 10.98 11.75
CA LEU A 128 -11.57 11.70 11.11
C LEU A 128 -11.43 11.40 9.61
N ALA A 129 -12.04 10.32 9.14
CA ALA A 129 -12.07 9.92 7.74
C ALA A 129 -13.38 9.21 7.42
N ASP A 130 -13.73 9.10 6.12
CA ASP A 130 -14.90 8.38 5.63
C ASP A 130 -14.54 6.94 5.24
N GLY A 131 -13.25 6.63 5.17
CA GLY A 131 -12.76 5.29 4.87
C GLY A 131 -11.26 5.14 5.12
N VAL A 132 -10.82 3.89 5.24
CA VAL A 132 -9.44 3.54 5.61
C VAL A 132 -8.84 2.56 4.62
N ILE A 133 -7.58 2.80 4.25
CA ILE A 133 -6.71 1.87 3.53
C ILE A 133 -5.73 1.27 4.53
N ILE A 134 -5.65 -0.05 4.62
CA ILE A 134 -4.70 -0.78 5.47
C ILE A 134 -3.89 -1.78 4.66
N GLY A 135 -2.59 -1.85 4.91
CA GLY A 135 -1.68 -2.83 4.33
C GLY A 135 -1.15 -3.82 5.37
N GLN A 136 -0.23 -4.69 4.92
CA GLN A 136 0.40 -5.70 5.77
C GLN A 136 -0.63 -6.52 6.56
N THR A 137 -1.59 -7.08 5.82
CA THR A 137 -2.68 -7.87 6.40
C THR A 137 -2.17 -9.15 7.04
N ARG A 138 -2.81 -9.51 8.16
CA ARG A 138 -2.55 -10.76 8.88
C ARG A 138 -3.61 -11.81 8.53
N ASN A 139 -3.31 -13.09 8.81
CA ASN A 139 -4.27 -14.18 8.63
C ASN A 139 -5.57 -13.90 9.40
N ASP A 140 -5.46 -13.62 10.68
CA ASP A 140 -6.52 -13.15 11.57
C ASP A 140 -6.24 -11.69 11.93
N ASP A 141 -6.79 -10.77 11.17
CA ASP A 141 -6.49 -9.34 11.30
C ASP A 141 -7.54 -8.63 12.17
N SER A 142 -7.13 -8.27 13.38
CA SER A 142 -7.99 -7.56 14.34
C SER A 142 -8.50 -6.21 13.80
N ARG A 143 -7.75 -5.56 12.91
CA ARG A 143 -8.15 -4.29 12.29
C ARG A 143 -9.33 -4.50 11.36
N VAL A 144 -9.28 -5.55 10.53
CA VAL A 144 -10.37 -5.93 9.62
C VAL A 144 -11.62 -6.29 10.40
N ARG A 145 -11.50 -7.14 11.44
CA ARG A 145 -12.63 -7.48 12.33
C ARG A 145 -13.29 -6.25 12.94
N TYR A 146 -12.49 -5.34 13.47
CA TYR A 146 -13.02 -4.12 14.09
C TYR A 146 -13.77 -3.26 13.07
N LEU A 147 -13.19 -3.04 11.89
CA LEU A 147 -13.82 -2.23 10.84
C LEU A 147 -15.12 -2.86 10.31
N GLN A 148 -15.17 -4.19 10.18
CA GLN A 148 -16.41 -4.94 9.85
C GLN A 148 -17.47 -4.75 10.92
N GLN A 149 -17.12 -4.92 12.21
CA GLN A 149 -18.04 -4.71 13.33
C GLN A 149 -18.60 -3.28 13.40
N GLN A 150 -17.79 -2.30 13.07
CA GLN A 150 -18.21 -0.89 13.01
C GLN A 150 -18.92 -0.52 11.70
N GLN A 151 -19.03 -1.45 10.75
CA GLN A 151 -19.55 -1.20 9.40
C GLN A 151 -18.87 -0.01 8.71
N PHE A 152 -17.59 0.23 9.06
CA PHE A 152 -16.82 1.35 8.56
C PHE A 152 -16.20 1.02 7.20
N PRO A 153 -16.27 1.90 6.18
CA PRO A 153 -15.70 1.65 4.87
C PRO A 153 -14.18 1.46 4.93
N PHE A 154 -13.69 0.36 4.37
CA PHE A 154 -12.26 0.11 4.27
C PHE A 154 -11.91 -0.79 3.09
N VAL A 155 -10.65 -0.77 2.71
CA VAL A 155 -10.03 -1.65 1.74
C VAL A 155 -8.65 -2.08 2.26
N THR A 156 -8.24 -3.30 1.94
CA THR A 156 -6.92 -3.80 2.32
C THR A 156 -6.00 -3.98 1.11
N PHE A 157 -4.72 -3.69 1.32
CA PHE A 157 -3.67 -4.20 0.45
C PHE A 157 -3.22 -5.55 0.99
N GLY A 158 -3.73 -6.62 0.41
CA GLY A 158 -3.60 -8.00 0.85
C GLY A 158 -4.92 -8.60 1.35
N ARG A 159 -5.06 -9.92 1.18
CA ARG A 159 -6.17 -10.74 1.68
C ARG A 159 -5.99 -11.05 3.17
N THR A 160 -7.04 -11.60 3.79
CA THR A 160 -7.00 -12.24 5.11
C THR A 160 -7.60 -13.66 5.02
N LYS A 161 -7.51 -14.45 6.09
CA LYS A 161 -8.22 -15.75 6.23
C LYS A 161 -9.53 -15.60 7.01
N LEU A 162 -10.03 -14.38 7.21
CA LEU A 162 -11.30 -14.14 7.86
C LEU A 162 -12.46 -14.67 7.01
N PRO A 163 -13.50 -15.27 7.64
CA PRO A 163 -14.62 -15.85 6.92
C PRO A 163 -15.52 -14.81 6.25
N GLU A 164 -15.63 -13.62 6.85
CA GLU A 164 -16.42 -12.52 6.30
C GLU A 164 -15.64 -11.77 5.23
N PRO A 165 -16.19 -11.64 3.99
CA PRO A 165 -15.49 -10.99 2.90
C PRO A 165 -15.27 -9.50 3.15
N HIS A 166 -14.18 -8.98 2.64
CA HIS A 166 -13.88 -7.54 2.64
C HIS A 166 -13.31 -7.11 1.29
N ALA A 167 -13.34 -5.79 1.03
CA ALA A 167 -12.75 -5.22 -0.15
C ALA A 167 -11.21 -5.29 -0.07
N PHE A 168 -10.57 -5.75 -1.15
CA PHE A 168 -9.11 -5.82 -1.20
C PHE A 168 -8.57 -5.66 -2.62
N TYR A 169 -7.33 -5.21 -2.69
CA TYR A 169 -6.42 -5.43 -3.81
C TYR A 169 -5.24 -6.25 -3.29
N ASP A 170 -4.90 -7.34 -3.96
CA ASP A 170 -3.78 -8.19 -3.58
C ASP A 170 -3.03 -8.70 -4.81
N VAL A 171 -1.80 -9.15 -4.63
CA VAL A 171 -0.97 -9.77 -5.65
C VAL A 171 -1.02 -11.29 -5.47
N ARG A 172 -1.00 -12.04 -6.57
CA ARG A 172 -0.95 -13.51 -6.54
C ARG A 172 0.45 -13.99 -6.11
N HIS A 173 0.74 -13.84 -4.82
CA HIS A 173 2.03 -14.19 -4.25
C HIS A 173 2.36 -15.68 -4.38
N GLU A 174 1.37 -16.55 -4.32
CA GLU A 174 1.50 -17.97 -4.57
C GLU A 174 1.99 -18.27 -5.99
N TRP A 175 1.48 -17.53 -6.96
CA TRP A 175 1.88 -17.65 -8.37
C TRP A 175 3.32 -17.21 -8.60
N ILE A 176 3.78 -16.17 -7.91
CA ILE A 176 5.18 -15.69 -7.98
C ILE A 176 6.15 -16.79 -7.61
N THR A 177 5.96 -17.39 -6.44
CA THR A 177 6.92 -18.36 -5.90
C THR A 177 6.86 -19.69 -6.66
N GLU A 178 5.68 -20.15 -7.03
CA GLU A 178 5.49 -21.34 -7.86
C GLU A 178 6.21 -21.20 -9.21
N ASN A 179 5.98 -20.10 -9.93
CA ASN A 179 6.62 -19.85 -11.21
C ASN A 179 8.11 -19.53 -11.09
N SER A 180 8.57 -18.95 -9.97
CA SER A 180 10.01 -18.79 -9.70
C SER A 180 10.69 -20.15 -9.63
N VAL A 181 10.11 -21.11 -8.90
CA VAL A 181 10.65 -22.49 -8.83
C VAL A 181 10.67 -23.14 -10.21
N HIS A 182 9.59 -23.05 -11.00
CA HIS A 182 9.55 -23.60 -12.35
C HIS A 182 10.65 -23.02 -13.25
N ARG A 183 10.93 -21.72 -13.17
CA ARG A 183 12.00 -21.10 -13.95
C ARG A 183 13.38 -21.57 -13.51
N LEU A 184 13.64 -21.57 -12.20
CA LEU A 184 14.91 -21.99 -11.64
C LEU A 184 15.17 -23.47 -11.89
N SER A 185 14.16 -24.32 -11.76
CA SER A 185 14.26 -25.76 -12.06
C SER A 185 14.59 -26.02 -13.55
N LYS A 186 14.01 -25.24 -14.48
CA LYS A 186 14.35 -25.31 -15.92
C LYS A 186 15.80 -24.92 -16.21
N LEU A 187 16.41 -24.09 -15.38
CA LEU A 187 17.84 -23.73 -15.44
C LEU A 187 18.74 -24.80 -14.78
N GLY A 188 18.15 -25.86 -14.22
CA GLY A 188 18.89 -26.98 -13.61
C GLY A 188 19.07 -26.89 -12.10
N HIS A 189 18.52 -25.87 -11.45
CA HIS A 189 18.59 -25.75 -9.99
C HIS A 189 17.73 -26.80 -9.30
N GLN A 190 18.33 -27.57 -8.40
CA GLN A 190 17.64 -28.59 -7.59
C GLN A 190 17.52 -28.17 -6.11
N ARG A 191 18.39 -27.29 -5.64
CA ARG A 191 18.36 -26.72 -4.29
C ARG A 191 18.05 -25.24 -4.38
N ILE A 192 16.80 -24.88 -4.09
CA ILE A 192 16.26 -23.53 -4.22
C ILE A 192 15.90 -23.03 -2.83
N GLY A 193 16.43 -21.88 -2.44
CA GLY A 193 16.10 -21.22 -1.19
C GLY A 193 14.88 -20.29 -1.32
N LEU A 194 14.05 -20.23 -0.28
CA LEU A 194 12.99 -19.24 -0.15
C LEU A 194 13.27 -18.32 1.03
N ILE A 195 13.42 -17.04 0.76
CA ILE A 195 13.35 -16.01 1.80
C ILE A 195 11.94 -15.46 1.80
N ASN A 196 11.28 -15.51 2.96
CA ASN A 196 9.89 -15.21 3.11
C ASN A 196 9.66 -14.07 4.11
N PRO A 197 8.58 -13.29 3.97
CA PRO A 197 8.17 -12.32 4.99
C PRO A 197 7.84 -12.99 6.33
N PRO A 198 7.68 -12.22 7.42
CA PRO A 198 7.21 -12.73 8.70
C PRO A 198 5.92 -13.54 8.58
N GLU A 199 5.83 -14.64 9.32
CA GLU A 199 4.75 -15.64 9.19
C GLU A 199 3.35 -15.10 9.56
N GLU A 200 3.29 -14.08 10.40
CA GLU A 200 2.02 -13.42 10.75
C GLU A 200 1.37 -12.67 9.58
N LEU A 201 2.13 -12.33 8.55
CA LEU A 201 1.61 -11.67 7.35
C LEU A 201 0.92 -12.70 6.45
N ASN A 202 -0.29 -12.39 6.00
CA ASN A 202 -1.11 -13.32 5.22
C ASN A 202 -0.39 -13.82 3.96
N TYR A 203 0.26 -12.93 3.22
CA TYR A 203 0.93 -13.30 1.97
C TYR A 203 2.19 -14.17 2.17
N SER A 204 2.74 -14.25 3.39
CA SER A 204 3.82 -15.19 3.71
C SER A 204 3.37 -16.64 3.51
N GLY A 205 2.17 -16.98 4.00
CA GLY A 205 1.59 -18.30 3.77
C GLY A 205 1.35 -18.60 2.29
N HIS A 206 0.78 -17.64 1.53
CA HIS A 206 0.59 -17.81 0.09
C HIS A 206 1.90 -18.04 -0.67
N ARG A 207 2.97 -17.32 -0.31
CA ARG A 207 4.29 -17.53 -0.90
C ARG A 207 4.83 -18.91 -0.61
N LEU A 208 4.72 -19.38 0.63
CA LEU A 208 5.18 -20.73 1.02
C LEU A 208 4.38 -21.81 0.30
N ASP A 209 3.06 -21.69 0.25
CA ASP A 209 2.19 -22.65 -0.45
C ASP A 209 2.54 -22.75 -1.95
N GLY A 210 2.77 -21.61 -2.62
CA GLY A 210 3.18 -21.59 -4.02
C GLY A 210 4.57 -22.19 -4.22
N PHE A 211 5.51 -21.89 -3.33
CA PHE A 211 6.87 -22.44 -3.39
C PHE A 211 6.86 -23.97 -3.27
N ILE A 212 6.12 -24.53 -2.31
CA ILE A 212 6.00 -25.98 -2.12
C ILE A 212 5.37 -26.62 -3.35
N ARG A 213 4.25 -26.09 -3.89
CA ARG A 213 3.64 -26.61 -5.11
C ARG A 213 4.60 -26.56 -6.31
N GLY A 214 5.38 -25.48 -6.44
CA GLY A 214 6.40 -25.36 -7.47
C GLY A 214 7.46 -26.45 -7.37
N LEU A 215 7.96 -26.75 -6.17
CA LEU A 215 8.91 -27.84 -5.95
C LEU A 215 8.32 -29.20 -6.29
N GLU A 216 7.14 -29.53 -5.78
CA GLU A 216 6.44 -30.77 -6.03
C GLU A 216 6.22 -31.03 -7.52
N SER A 217 5.75 -30.01 -8.25
CA SER A 217 5.49 -30.10 -9.69
C SER A 217 6.77 -30.28 -10.53
N CYS A 218 7.92 -29.87 -10.00
CA CYS A 218 9.24 -30.08 -10.61
C CYS A 218 9.92 -31.37 -10.14
N GLY A 219 9.29 -32.17 -9.28
CA GLY A 219 9.90 -33.38 -8.69
C GLY A 219 11.00 -33.07 -7.67
N LEU A 220 11.01 -31.86 -7.09
CA LEU A 220 11.95 -31.41 -6.07
C LEU A 220 11.35 -31.55 -4.67
N CYS A 221 12.18 -31.84 -3.68
CA CYS A 221 11.73 -31.95 -2.29
C CYS A 221 11.87 -30.62 -1.56
N PHE A 222 10.85 -30.27 -0.77
CA PHE A 222 10.94 -29.16 0.18
C PHE A 222 11.96 -29.49 1.28
N GLN A 223 12.85 -28.54 1.55
CA GLN A 223 13.89 -28.65 2.57
C GLN A 223 13.74 -27.49 3.54
N ALA A 224 13.42 -27.79 4.80
CA ALA A 224 13.08 -26.77 5.80
C ALA A 224 14.24 -25.79 6.04
N GLU A 225 15.49 -26.27 5.97
CA GLU A 225 16.70 -25.45 6.13
C GLU A 225 16.91 -24.42 5.00
N LEU A 226 16.21 -24.58 3.87
CA LEU A 226 16.26 -23.64 2.74
C LEU A 226 15.10 -22.63 2.75
N GLN A 227 14.25 -22.65 3.78
CA GLN A 227 13.16 -21.68 3.95
C GLN A 227 13.41 -20.86 5.21
N VAL A 228 13.48 -19.54 5.06
CA VAL A 228 13.67 -18.59 6.19
C VAL A 228 12.62 -17.49 6.12
N SER A 229 11.84 -17.35 7.20
CA SER A 229 10.93 -16.21 7.39
C SER A 229 11.63 -15.12 8.22
N THR A 230 11.67 -13.89 7.69
CA THR A 230 12.42 -12.79 8.30
C THR A 230 11.86 -11.43 7.94
N ALA A 231 12.30 -10.38 8.63
CA ALA A 231 11.98 -9.00 8.28
C ALA A 231 12.42 -8.65 6.84
N LEU A 232 11.64 -7.83 6.17
CA LEU A 232 11.94 -7.36 4.81
C LEU A 232 12.98 -6.24 4.81
N SER A 233 14.17 -6.52 5.29
CA SER A 233 15.22 -5.53 5.43
C SER A 233 16.51 -5.93 4.70
N PHE A 234 17.35 -4.95 4.43
CA PHE A 234 18.66 -5.14 3.86
C PHE A 234 19.54 -6.06 4.72
N GLU A 235 19.55 -5.81 6.03
CA GLU A 235 20.37 -6.58 6.96
C GLU A 235 19.88 -8.04 7.10
N ALA A 236 18.55 -8.25 7.04
CA ALA A 236 18.01 -9.60 7.02
C ALA A 236 18.45 -10.37 5.77
N GLY A 237 18.47 -9.72 4.60
CA GLY A 237 18.97 -10.33 3.37
C GLY A 237 20.41 -10.79 3.47
N ARG A 238 21.29 -9.95 4.05
CA ARG A 238 22.69 -10.30 4.32
C ARG A 238 22.81 -11.52 5.23
N LYS A 239 22.14 -11.47 6.39
CA LYS A 239 22.23 -12.56 7.38
C LYS A 239 21.71 -13.90 6.85
N VAL A 240 20.61 -13.88 6.09
CA VAL A 240 20.07 -15.12 5.53
C VAL A 240 21.02 -15.71 4.49
N LEU A 241 21.66 -14.90 3.65
CA LEU A 241 22.66 -15.43 2.72
C LEU A 241 23.86 -16.02 3.47
N GLN A 242 24.36 -15.37 4.53
CA GLN A 242 25.42 -15.92 5.37
C GLN A 242 25.03 -17.31 5.92
N GLN A 243 23.80 -17.44 6.44
CA GLN A 243 23.30 -18.73 6.92
C GLN A 243 23.25 -19.78 5.80
N PHE A 244 22.81 -19.40 4.60
CA PHE A 244 22.69 -20.34 3.48
C PHE A 244 24.05 -20.84 2.98
N ILE A 245 25.06 -19.97 2.87
CA ILE A 245 26.39 -20.38 2.40
C ILE A 245 27.15 -21.25 3.42
N GLU A 246 26.77 -21.19 4.71
CA GLU A 246 27.36 -22.04 5.77
C GLU A 246 26.75 -23.45 5.81
N LEU A 247 25.64 -23.70 5.08
CA LEU A 247 25.07 -25.04 5.00
C LEU A 247 26.06 -26.03 4.32
N PRO A 248 26.08 -27.29 4.72
CA PRO A 248 26.90 -28.33 4.06
C PRO A 248 26.61 -28.45 2.56
N ASN A 249 25.37 -28.21 2.17
CA ASN A 249 24.92 -28.15 0.78
C ASN A 249 24.09 -26.85 0.60
N PRO A 250 24.69 -25.73 0.22
CA PRO A 250 23.97 -24.46 0.07
C PRO A 250 22.98 -24.47 -1.09
N PRO A 251 21.97 -23.59 -1.10
CA PRO A 251 21.11 -23.41 -2.26
C PRO A 251 21.91 -22.81 -3.42
N THR A 252 21.58 -23.21 -4.66
CA THR A 252 22.16 -22.63 -5.86
C THR A 252 21.29 -21.54 -6.49
N ALA A 253 20.09 -21.36 -5.96
CA ALA A 253 19.19 -20.27 -6.36
C ALA A 253 18.33 -19.83 -5.17
N ILE A 254 17.89 -18.57 -5.15
CA ILE A 254 17.06 -17.99 -4.09
C ILE A 254 15.88 -17.23 -4.69
N VAL A 255 14.69 -17.44 -4.12
CA VAL A 255 13.49 -16.62 -4.36
C VAL A 255 13.40 -15.57 -3.24
N SER A 256 13.60 -14.30 -3.59
CA SER A 256 13.65 -13.18 -2.65
C SER A 256 12.30 -12.45 -2.54
N PRO A 257 11.93 -11.95 -1.35
CA PRO A 257 10.60 -11.37 -1.11
C PRO A 257 10.46 -9.90 -1.54
N GLY A 258 11.57 -9.20 -1.79
CA GLY A 258 11.49 -7.76 -2.07
C GLY A 258 12.86 -7.09 -2.27
N VAL A 259 12.82 -5.84 -2.69
CA VAL A 259 14.01 -5.05 -3.08
C VAL A 259 15.05 -4.96 -1.98
N SER A 260 14.66 -4.55 -0.77
CA SER A 260 15.61 -4.37 0.36
C SER A 260 16.37 -5.65 0.70
N THR A 261 15.65 -6.76 0.82
CA THR A 261 16.25 -8.08 1.09
C THR A 261 17.17 -8.51 -0.06
N THR A 262 16.73 -8.30 -1.31
CA THR A 262 17.56 -8.63 -2.49
C THR A 262 18.87 -7.85 -2.53
N LEU A 263 18.83 -6.54 -2.22
CA LEU A 263 20.04 -5.73 -2.14
C LEU A 263 20.98 -6.19 -1.02
N GLY A 264 20.43 -6.63 0.11
CA GLY A 264 21.21 -7.26 1.17
C GLY A 264 21.91 -8.55 0.71
N ILE A 265 21.19 -9.43 0.01
CA ILE A 265 21.75 -10.65 -0.60
C ILE A 265 22.90 -10.31 -1.54
N LEU A 266 22.69 -9.37 -2.48
CA LEU A 266 23.73 -8.98 -3.44
C LEU A 266 24.98 -8.40 -2.77
N THR A 267 24.81 -7.63 -1.72
CA THR A 267 25.93 -7.09 -0.95
C THR A 267 26.72 -8.21 -0.28
N GLU A 268 26.03 -9.19 0.28
CA GLU A 268 26.70 -10.32 0.92
C GLU A 268 27.34 -11.27 -0.11
N MET A 269 26.69 -11.48 -1.28
CA MET A 269 27.32 -12.21 -2.40
C MET A 269 28.66 -11.59 -2.78
N ASN A 270 28.70 -10.25 -2.92
CA ASN A 270 29.94 -9.55 -3.23
C ASN A 270 30.99 -9.74 -2.13
N SER A 271 30.61 -9.70 -0.86
CA SER A 271 31.52 -9.94 0.28
C SER A 271 32.08 -11.37 0.30
N ALA A 272 31.24 -12.33 -0.11
CA ALA A 272 31.64 -13.76 -0.21
C ALA A 272 32.27 -14.14 -1.56
N ASN A 273 32.52 -13.18 -2.47
CA ASN A 273 33.01 -13.39 -3.82
C ASN A 273 32.15 -14.35 -4.67
N LEU A 274 30.81 -14.36 -4.43
CA LEU A 274 29.85 -15.12 -5.22
C LEU A 274 29.39 -14.31 -6.43
N ILE A 275 29.29 -14.96 -7.58
CA ILE A 275 28.91 -14.34 -8.85
C ILE A 275 27.45 -14.70 -9.17
N LEU A 276 26.60 -13.68 -9.34
CA LEU A 276 25.21 -13.85 -9.76
C LEU A 276 25.13 -14.47 -11.16
N GLY A 277 24.30 -15.49 -11.34
CA GLY A 277 24.15 -16.23 -12.58
C GLY A 277 25.22 -17.33 -12.80
N LYS A 278 26.16 -17.48 -11.86
CA LYS A 278 27.18 -18.51 -11.92
C LYS A 278 27.21 -19.37 -10.64
N ASP A 279 27.39 -18.72 -9.49
CA ASP A 279 27.49 -19.40 -8.19
C ASP A 279 26.12 -19.42 -7.48
N LEU A 280 25.29 -18.40 -7.70
CA LEU A 280 23.95 -18.27 -7.13
C LEU A 280 23.04 -17.51 -8.09
N ASP A 281 21.83 -18.03 -8.35
CA ASP A 281 20.78 -17.35 -9.07
C ASP A 281 19.74 -16.69 -8.15
N LEU A 282 19.14 -15.59 -8.61
CA LEU A 282 18.12 -14.85 -7.88
C LEU A 282 16.91 -14.57 -8.74
N ILE A 283 15.72 -14.82 -8.18
CA ILE A 283 14.46 -14.23 -8.66
C ILE A 283 13.86 -13.42 -7.52
N ALA A 284 13.63 -12.15 -7.77
CA ALA A 284 13.08 -11.23 -6.79
C ALA A 284 11.60 -10.90 -7.05
N PHE A 285 10.95 -10.28 -6.06
CA PHE A 285 9.71 -9.54 -6.26
C PHE A 285 9.97 -8.04 -6.04
N GLU A 286 9.39 -7.19 -6.88
CA GLU A 286 9.47 -5.74 -6.70
C GLU A 286 8.17 -5.02 -7.05
N GLY A 287 7.88 -3.97 -6.30
CA GLY A 287 6.78 -3.04 -6.59
C GLY A 287 7.25 -1.75 -7.28
N THR A 288 8.56 -1.64 -7.49
CA THR A 288 9.26 -0.52 -8.12
C THR A 288 10.30 -1.09 -9.07
N ASN A 289 10.83 -0.29 -10.01
CA ASN A 289 11.85 -0.78 -10.95
C ASN A 289 13.28 -0.59 -10.44
N TYR A 290 13.51 -0.59 -9.12
CA TYR A 290 14.87 -0.34 -8.59
C TYR A 290 15.89 -1.41 -8.92
N LEU A 291 15.48 -2.67 -9.04
CA LEU A 291 16.38 -3.76 -9.39
C LEU A 291 16.87 -3.68 -10.85
N GLU A 292 16.27 -2.84 -11.69
CA GLU A 292 16.73 -2.57 -13.05
C GLU A 292 18.11 -1.92 -13.10
N PHE A 293 18.46 -1.13 -12.09
CA PHE A 293 19.72 -0.37 -12.03
C PHE A 293 20.90 -1.19 -11.50
N ASN A 294 20.71 -2.46 -11.12
CA ASN A 294 21.79 -3.33 -10.65
C ASN A 294 22.60 -3.88 -11.82
N THR A 295 23.88 -4.15 -11.56
CA THR A 295 24.78 -4.82 -12.49
C THR A 295 25.49 -5.98 -11.76
N PRO A 296 25.30 -7.23 -12.19
CA PRO A 296 24.40 -7.69 -13.26
C PRO A 296 22.91 -7.47 -12.93
N ARG A 297 22.07 -7.43 -13.97
CA ARG A 297 20.62 -7.25 -13.82
C ARG A 297 19.97 -8.46 -13.16
N ILE A 298 18.86 -8.24 -12.44
CA ILE A 298 18.16 -9.26 -11.65
C ILE A 298 16.81 -9.54 -12.26
N ASN A 299 16.52 -10.82 -12.48
CA ASN A 299 15.18 -11.27 -12.85
C ASN A 299 14.21 -11.04 -11.70
N ALA A 300 13.04 -10.48 -12.00
CA ALA A 300 12.06 -10.16 -10.97
C ALA A 300 10.63 -10.32 -11.47
N TYR A 301 9.73 -10.64 -10.55
CA TYR A 301 8.31 -10.40 -10.72
C TYR A 301 7.99 -8.98 -10.28
N HIS A 302 7.21 -8.29 -11.09
CA HIS A 302 6.86 -6.87 -10.87
C HIS A 302 5.35 -6.70 -10.73
N SER A 303 4.94 -5.92 -9.72
CA SER A 303 3.58 -5.40 -9.58
C SER A 303 3.64 -3.96 -9.09
N SER A 304 3.24 -3.03 -9.95
CA SER A 304 3.38 -1.58 -9.71
C SER A 304 2.66 -1.12 -8.43
N LEU A 305 3.42 -0.56 -7.48
CA LEU A 305 2.86 0.05 -6.27
C LEU A 305 1.99 1.27 -6.59
N GLU A 306 2.30 2.01 -7.65
CA GLU A 306 1.48 3.13 -8.10
C GLU A 306 0.12 2.64 -8.59
N ALA A 307 0.09 1.60 -9.43
CA ALA A 307 -1.15 0.99 -9.88
C ALA A 307 -1.95 0.40 -8.70
N ALA A 308 -1.30 -0.24 -7.73
CA ALA A 308 -1.93 -0.72 -6.51
C ALA A 308 -2.60 0.42 -5.73
N GLY A 309 -1.90 1.54 -5.53
CA GLY A 309 -2.46 2.74 -4.88
C GLY A 309 -3.69 3.28 -5.60
N GLN A 310 -3.66 3.33 -6.94
CA GLN A 310 -4.82 3.74 -7.75
C GLN A 310 -6.02 2.81 -7.55
N GLN A 311 -5.81 1.50 -7.61
CA GLN A 311 -6.88 0.52 -7.47
C GLN A 311 -7.48 0.55 -6.06
N LEU A 312 -6.65 0.57 -5.02
CA LEU A 312 -7.11 0.66 -3.64
C LEU A 312 -7.96 1.89 -3.37
N CYS A 313 -7.53 3.04 -3.91
CA CYS A 313 -8.32 4.27 -3.78
C CYS A 313 -9.68 4.13 -4.48
N LYS A 314 -9.73 3.63 -5.71
CA LYS A 314 -10.97 3.41 -6.46
C LYS A 314 -11.91 2.44 -5.74
N LEU A 315 -11.37 1.33 -5.21
CA LEU A 315 -12.16 0.36 -4.45
C LEU A 315 -12.72 0.98 -3.17
N LEU A 316 -11.90 1.79 -2.45
CA LEU A 316 -12.36 2.45 -1.23
C LEU A 316 -13.47 3.46 -1.51
N LEU A 317 -13.36 4.30 -2.54
CA LEU A 317 -14.39 5.27 -2.90
C LEU A 317 -15.71 4.57 -3.22
N ARG A 318 -15.69 3.49 -4.01
CA ARG A 318 -16.88 2.65 -4.29
C ARG A 318 -17.45 2.02 -3.00
N ARG A 319 -16.57 1.60 -2.08
CA ARG A 319 -17.00 1.06 -0.78
C ARG A 319 -17.68 2.13 0.10
N ILE A 320 -17.18 3.36 0.09
CA ILE A 320 -17.80 4.52 0.76
C ILE A 320 -19.19 4.85 0.15
N GLU A 321 -19.37 4.60 -1.14
CA GLU A 321 -20.66 4.76 -1.84
C GLU A 321 -21.63 3.59 -1.58
N GLY A 322 -21.22 2.59 -0.80
CA GLY A 322 -22.07 1.48 -0.35
C GLY A 322 -22.02 0.23 -1.22
N GLU A 323 -21.09 0.14 -2.18
CA GLU A 323 -20.92 -1.08 -2.96
C GLU A 323 -20.47 -2.24 -2.07
N SER A 324 -20.98 -3.45 -2.35
CA SER A 324 -20.69 -4.63 -1.53
C SER A 324 -19.24 -5.08 -1.66
N ALA A 325 -18.66 -5.57 -0.55
CA ALA A 325 -17.25 -5.93 -0.47
C ALA A 325 -16.85 -7.05 -1.44
N GLU A 326 -17.76 -7.99 -1.71
CA GLU A 326 -17.54 -9.14 -2.61
C GLU A 326 -17.25 -8.70 -4.05
N LYS A 327 -17.80 -7.56 -4.47
CA LYS A 327 -17.57 -6.98 -5.81
C LYS A 327 -16.30 -6.14 -5.88
N LEU A 328 -15.66 -5.91 -4.75
CA LEU A 328 -14.51 -5.02 -4.60
C LEU A 328 -13.23 -5.80 -4.26
N GLN A 329 -13.02 -6.92 -4.93
CA GLN A 329 -11.89 -7.81 -4.71
C GLN A 329 -11.08 -7.94 -6.00
N ILE A 330 -9.81 -7.54 -5.95
CA ILE A 330 -8.89 -7.62 -7.09
C ILE A 330 -7.68 -8.46 -6.67
N LEU A 331 -7.41 -9.50 -7.45
CA LEU A 331 -6.22 -10.32 -7.32
C LEU A 331 -5.37 -10.16 -8.58
N GLN A 332 -4.30 -9.38 -8.46
CA GLN A 332 -3.42 -9.01 -9.57
C GLN A 332 -2.37 -10.09 -9.83
N GLU A 333 -2.23 -10.47 -11.08
CA GLU A 333 -1.12 -11.30 -11.54
C GLU A 333 0.08 -10.40 -11.88
N PRO A 334 1.28 -10.64 -11.28
CA PRO A 334 2.46 -9.82 -11.56
C PRO A 334 3.13 -10.21 -12.88
N GLU A 335 3.82 -9.26 -13.48
CA GLU A 335 4.60 -9.46 -14.69
C GLU A 335 5.99 -10.01 -14.35
N PHE A 336 6.50 -10.95 -15.15
CA PHE A 336 7.89 -11.39 -15.04
C PHE A 336 8.81 -10.54 -15.94
N LEU A 337 9.76 -9.86 -15.32
CA LEU A 337 10.78 -9.06 -15.99
C LEU A 337 12.05 -9.91 -16.19
N ASN A 338 12.22 -10.46 -17.39
CA ASN A 338 13.44 -11.18 -17.78
C ASN A 338 14.53 -10.17 -18.13
N ARG A 339 15.42 -9.88 -17.21
CA ARG A 339 16.48 -8.89 -17.34
C ARG A 339 17.87 -9.48 -17.64
N GLN A 340 18.02 -10.77 -17.46
CA GLN A 340 19.29 -11.48 -17.71
C GLN A 340 19.37 -12.08 -19.12
N GLY A 341 18.24 -12.13 -19.84
CA GLY A 341 18.25 -12.53 -21.26
C GLY A 341 18.36 -14.03 -21.50
N ASN A 342 18.09 -14.89 -20.51
CA ASN A 342 18.13 -16.34 -20.64
C ASN A 342 16.75 -16.93 -20.89
#